data_48a0b23b64d3b07b34a4a79b353afec5
#
_entry.id   48a0b23b64d3b07b34a4a79b353afec5
#
_cell.length_a   1.000
_cell.length_b   1.000
_cell.length_c   1.000
_cell.angle_alpha   90.00
_cell.angle_beta   90.00
_cell.angle_gamma   90.00
#
_symmetry.space_group_name_H-M   'P 1'
#
loop_
_entity.id
_entity.type
_entity.pdbx_description
1 polymer ?
#
loop_
_entity_poly.entity_id
_entity_poly.type
_entity_poly.pdbx_seq_one_letter_code
_entity_poly.pdbx_strand_id
1 'polypeptide(L)'
;IWPGLVGSEMCIRDRPLHAFDFDELSNINIKSLKTGTKFKTLDDEIIELSKDDLMICSENKPLCLAGIYGGLDSGVSNSTKNLFLESAIFDSVTIRKSSKRHQLFTDASYRYERGVDPEKVIYALKRAANLIKEDNPECIISEVFSEDNLKLEKKNIYLRYEKIENVSGQKINSETITQILNSLDFKIDGISKDGINIIAPNYRHDVSREIDVIEEILRVYG
;
A
#
# COMPACT_ATOMS: atom_id res chain seq x y z
N ILE A 1 8.66 -17.81 -12.59
CA ILE A 1 8.06 -16.48 -12.30
C ILE A 1 6.93 -16.29 -13.29
N TRP A 2 5.73 -16.09 -12.82
CA TRP A 2 4.55 -15.89 -13.66
C TRP A 2 4.52 -14.46 -14.18
N PRO A 3 4.77 -14.22 -15.46
CA PRO A 3 4.84 -12.87 -16.00
C PRO A 3 3.52 -12.09 -15.89
N GLY A 4 2.38 -12.81 -15.80
CA GLY A 4 1.05 -12.21 -15.70
C GLY A 4 0.68 -11.66 -14.33
N LEU A 5 1.30 -12.17 -13.23
CA LEU A 5 1.03 -11.68 -11.87
C LEU A 5 1.84 -10.43 -11.51
N VAL A 6 3.02 -10.26 -12.11
CA VAL A 6 3.94 -9.16 -11.79
C VAL A 6 3.55 -7.83 -12.45
N GLY A 7 2.76 -7.86 -13.50
CA GLY A 7 2.56 -6.66 -14.32
C GLY A 7 1.19 -6.01 -14.33
N SER A 8 0.10 -6.73 -14.07
CA SER A 8 -1.22 -6.18 -14.39
C SER A 8 -2.11 -5.86 -13.20
N GLU A 9 -2.50 -6.83 -12.39
CA GLU A 9 -3.47 -6.54 -11.33
C GLU A 9 -2.84 -6.18 -9.98
N MET A 10 -1.65 -6.68 -9.69
CA MET A 10 -0.96 -6.38 -8.43
C MET A 10 -0.51 -4.92 -8.35
N CYS A 11 -0.08 -4.37 -9.50
CA CYS A 11 0.32 -2.96 -9.59
C CYS A 11 -0.85 -2.02 -9.88
N ILE A 12 -1.85 -2.45 -10.63
CA ILE A 12 -3.01 -1.63 -11.02
C ILE A 12 -3.89 -1.30 -9.82
N ARG A 13 -3.93 -2.15 -8.80
CA ARG A 13 -4.74 -1.93 -7.60
C ARG A 13 -3.95 -1.36 -6.41
N ASP A 14 -2.84 -0.69 -6.71
CA ASP A 14 -2.06 0.12 -5.77
C ASP A 14 -1.45 -0.64 -4.59
N ARG A 15 -1.28 -1.97 -4.71
CA ARG A 15 -0.66 -2.75 -3.65
C ARG A 15 0.39 -3.72 -4.19
N PRO A 16 1.68 -3.46 -3.94
CA PRO A 16 2.72 -4.44 -4.20
C PRO A 16 2.54 -5.65 -3.28
N LEU A 17 2.74 -6.83 -3.85
CA LEU A 17 2.75 -8.11 -3.14
C LEU A 17 4.11 -8.77 -3.37
N HIS A 18 4.55 -9.57 -2.38
CA HIS A 18 5.75 -10.37 -2.53
C HIS A 18 5.45 -11.85 -2.35
N ALA A 19 6.09 -12.69 -3.18
CA ALA A 19 5.98 -14.14 -3.08
C ALA A 19 7.34 -14.72 -2.72
N PHE A 20 7.36 -15.56 -1.70
CA PHE A 20 8.53 -16.30 -1.25
C PHE A 20 8.32 -17.80 -1.46
N ASP A 21 9.41 -18.55 -1.60
CA ASP A 21 9.39 -20.00 -1.49
C ASP A 21 9.15 -20.39 -0.04
N PHE A 22 7.98 -20.99 0.25
CA PHE A 22 7.60 -21.31 1.63
C PHE A 22 8.49 -22.37 2.25
N ASP A 23 9.04 -23.29 1.45
CA ASP A 23 9.86 -24.38 1.94
C ASP A 23 11.24 -23.89 2.44
N GLU A 24 11.65 -22.69 2.02
CA GLU A 24 12.89 -22.03 2.49
C GLU A 24 12.66 -21.13 3.72
N LEU A 25 11.43 -21.06 4.22
CA LEU A 25 11.08 -20.18 5.33
C LEU A 25 10.98 -20.96 6.65
N SER A 26 11.43 -20.33 7.73
CA SER A 26 11.15 -20.74 9.11
C SER A 26 10.26 -19.69 9.79
N ASN A 27 10.75 -19.00 10.79
CA ASN A 27 10.02 -17.91 11.44
C ASN A 27 10.19 -16.58 10.71
N ILE A 28 9.09 -16.01 10.19
CA ILE A 28 9.11 -14.71 9.55
C ILE A 28 9.06 -13.61 10.60
N ASN A 29 10.01 -12.69 10.52
CA ASN A 29 10.12 -11.54 11.41
C ASN A 29 10.38 -10.27 10.60
N ILE A 30 9.72 -9.18 10.99
CA ILE A 30 9.97 -7.85 10.45
C ILE A 30 10.83 -7.09 11.45
N LYS A 31 12.07 -6.79 11.08
CA LYS A 31 13.03 -6.14 11.98
C LYS A 31 14.13 -5.39 11.23
N SER A 32 14.82 -4.53 11.94
CA SER A 32 16.07 -3.92 11.45
C SER A 32 17.27 -4.80 11.82
N LEU A 33 18.27 -4.84 10.95
CA LEU A 33 19.51 -5.56 11.17
C LEU A 33 20.66 -4.59 11.53
N LYS A 34 21.80 -5.14 11.95
CA LYS A 34 22.98 -4.33 12.28
C LYS A 34 23.49 -3.60 11.03
N THR A 35 23.91 -2.35 11.20
CA THR A 35 24.57 -1.58 10.13
C THR A 35 25.80 -2.33 9.61
N GLY A 36 25.97 -2.34 8.27
CA GLY A 36 27.01 -3.09 7.60
C GLY A 36 26.69 -4.56 7.31
N THR A 37 25.48 -5.05 7.71
CA THR A 37 25.02 -6.38 7.26
C THR A 37 24.89 -6.38 5.75
N LYS A 38 25.51 -7.34 5.09
CA LYS A 38 25.43 -7.50 3.63
C LYS A 38 24.13 -8.15 3.24
N PHE A 39 23.46 -7.61 2.25
CA PHE A 39 22.25 -8.13 1.66
C PHE A 39 22.40 -8.22 0.15
N LYS A 40 22.11 -9.39 -0.42
CA LYS A 40 22.17 -9.65 -1.84
C LYS A 40 20.80 -9.48 -2.46
N THR A 41 20.67 -8.53 -3.36
CA THR A 41 19.41 -8.18 -4.02
C THR A 41 19.11 -9.11 -5.20
N LEU A 42 17.86 -9.09 -5.71
CA LEU A 42 17.40 -9.94 -6.82
C LEU A 42 18.22 -9.77 -8.12
N ASP A 43 18.83 -8.61 -8.33
CA ASP A 43 19.70 -8.29 -9.46
C ASP A 43 21.17 -8.64 -9.22
N ASP A 44 21.44 -9.45 -8.19
CA ASP A 44 22.78 -9.95 -7.83
C ASP A 44 23.75 -8.88 -7.28
N GLU A 45 23.24 -7.70 -6.93
CA GLU A 45 24.01 -6.64 -6.29
C GLU A 45 24.10 -6.86 -4.77
N ILE A 46 25.21 -6.42 -4.17
CA ILE A 46 25.40 -6.49 -2.71
C ILE A 46 25.33 -5.09 -2.12
N ILE A 47 24.34 -4.88 -1.25
CA ILE A 47 24.21 -3.64 -0.50
C ILE A 47 24.55 -3.84 0.97
N GLU A 48 24.99 -2.79 1.65
CA GLU A 48 25.22 -2.77 3.09
C GLU A 48 24.04 -2.11 3.79
N LEU A 49 23.36 -2.87 4.64
CA LEU A 49 22.17 -2.40 5.37
C LEU A 49 22.53 -1.37 6.44
N SER A 50 21.60 -0.48 6.69
CA SER A 50 21.61 0.43 7.83
C SER A 50 20.69 -0.12 8.93
N LYS A 51 20.93 0.28 10.18
CA LYS A 51 20.03 -0.01 11.32
C LYS A 51 18.62 0.58 11.13
N ASP A 52 18.45 1.54 10.22
CA ASP A 52 17.16 2.18 9.93
C ASP A 52 16.43 1.51 8.74
N ASP A 53 17.00 0.46 8.16
CA ASP A 53 16.37 -0.32 7.11
C ASP A 53 15.46 -1.38 7.72
N LEU A 54 14.24 -1.47 7.20
CA LEU A 54 13.28 -2.47 7.61
C LEU A 54 13.43 -3.70 6.71
N MET A 55 13.62 -4.86 7.33
CA MET A 55 13.84 -6.12 6.63
C MET A 55 12.74 -7.12 6.98
N ILE A 56 12.32 -7.88 5.99
CA ILE A 56 11.62 -9.15 6.20
C ILE A 56 12.71 -10.22 6.30
N CYS A 57 12.69 -10.99 7.39
CA CYS A 57 13.70 -11.99 7.68
C CYS A 57 13.04 -13.35 7.98
N SER A 58 13.71 -14.44 7.58
CA SER A 58 13.46 -15.76 8.12
C SER A 58 14.47 -15.98 9.24
N GLU A 59 14.01 -15.98 10.49
CA GLU A 59 14.87 -15.87 11.69
C GLU A 59 15.83 -14.67 11.62
N ASN A 60 17.10 -14.93 11.29
CA ASN A 60 18.13 -13.89 11.13
C ASN A 60 18.61 -13.72 9.69
N LYS A 61 18.13 -14.56 8.74
CA LYS A 61 18.45 -14.47 7.33
C LYS A 61 17.58 -13.37 6.70
N PRO A 62 18.16 -12.30 6.11
CA PRO A 62 17.40 -11.28 5.42
C PRO A 62 16.83 -11.86 4.13
N LEU A 63 15.53 -11.68 3.90
CA LEU A 63 14.81 -12.16 2.71
C LEU A 63 14.51 -11.02 1.74
N CYS A 64 14.11 -9.87 2.29
CA CYS A 64 13.63 -8.75 1.50
C CYS A 64 13.87 -7.44 2.24
N LEU A 65 14.29 -6.41 1.52
CA LEU A 65 14.23 -5.03 2.00
C LEU A 65 12.77 -4.59 1.88
N ALA A 66 12.10 -4.52 3.02
CA ALA A 66 10.64 -4.41 3.12
C ALA A 66 10.06 -3.29 2.25
N GLY A 67 9.14 -3.63 1.36
CA GLY A 67 8.48 -2.69 0.46
C GLY A 67 9.36 -2.06 -0.61
N ILE A 68 10.62 -2.50 -0.76
CA ILE A 68 11.57 -1.91 -1.71
C ILE A 68 12.09 -2.96 -2.69
N TYR A 69 12.81 -4.00 -2.18
CA TYR A 69 13.49 -4.94 -3.07
C TYR A 69 13.66 -6.32 -2.46
N GLY A 70 13.36 -7.37 -3.23
CA GLY A 70 13.55 -8.75 -2.81
C GLY A 70 15.02 -9.17 -2.76
N GLY A 71 15.31 -10.22 -2.00
CA GLY A 71 16.62 -10.86 -1.98
C GLY A 71 16.70 -12.01 -2.98
N LEU A 72 17.90 -12.27 -3.50
CA LEU A 72 18.15 -13.29 -4.50
C LEU A 72 17.81 -14.71 -3.96
N ASP A 73 18.18 -14.97 -2.71
CA ASP A 73 18.08 -16.29 -2.11
C ASP A 73 16.69 -16.64 -1.52
N SER A 74 15.71 -15.76 -1.67
CA SER A 74 14.37 -15.94 -1.12
C SER A 74 13.26 -15.92 -2.17
N GLY A 75 13.63 -15.71 -3.43
CA GLY A 75 12.70 -15.65 -4.55
C GLY A 75 12.16 -17.04 -4.93
N VAL A 76 11.01 -17.03 -5.61
CA VAL A 76 10.43 -18.22 -6.20
C VAL A 76 11.24 -18.70 -7.40
N SER A 77 11.33 -20.01 -7.57
CA SER A 77 12.06 -20.69 -8.66
C SER A 77 11.16 -21.68 -9.39
N ASN A 78 11.68 -22.30 -10.43
CA ASN A 78 10.95 -23.37 -11.15
C ASN A 78 10.70 -24.63 -10.31
N SER A 79 11.40 -24.79 -9.20
CA SER A 79 11.23 -25.91 -8.26
C SER A 79 10.25 -25.59 -7.13
N THR A 80 9.86 -24.34 -6.93
CA THR A 80 8.96 -23.91 -5.87
C THR A 80 7.59 -24.56 -6.00
N LYS A 81 7.13 -25.23 -4.96
CA LYS A 81 5.82 -25.88 -4.88
C LYS A 81 4.87 -25.16 -3.93
N ASN A 82 5.39 -24.59 -2.86
CA ASN A 82 4.63 -23.91 -1.82
C ASN A 82 5.00 -22.44 -1.80
N LEU A 83 3.99 -21.57 -1.85
CA LEU A 83 4.19 -20.11 -1.86
C LEU A 83 3.75 -19.49 -0.55
N PHE A 84 4.55 -18.58 -0.04
CA PHE A 84 4.14 -17.61 0.97
C PHE A 84 3.93 -16.26 0.30
N LEU A 85 2.68 -15.77 0.34
CA LEU A 85 2.31 -14.46 -0.21
C LEU A 85 2.28 -13.43 0.91
N GLU A 86 3.02 -12.35 0.73
CA GLU A 86 3.04 -11.20 1.64
C GLU A 86 2.25 -10.05 1.02
N SER A 87 1.33 -9.48 1.82
CA SER A 87 0.64 -8.22 1.55
C SER A 87 0.73 -7.36 2.80
N ALA A 88 1.42 -6.24 2.74
CA ALA A 88 1.74 -5.45 3.91
C ALA A 88 1.49 -3.95 3.74
N ILE A 89 1.57 -3.23 4.86
CA ILE A 89 1.70 -1.78 4.93
C ILE A 89 3.01 -1.49 5.63
N PHE A 90 3.78 -0.60 5.06
CA PHE A 90 5.03 -0.12 5.65
C PHE A 90 4.97 1.39 5.89
N ASP A 91 5.71 1.86 6.89
CA ASP A 91 5.85 3.29 7.13
C ASP A 91 6.49 3.99 5.92
N SER A 92 5.75 4.90 5.30
CA SER A 92 6.14 5.57 4.07
C SER A 92 7.45 6.36 4.19
N VAL A 93 7.72 6.92 5.38
CA VAL A 93 8.95 7.68 5.65
C VAL A 93 10.16 6.75 5.69
N THR A 94 10.02 5.59 6.34
CA THR A 94 11.06 4.56 6.39
C THR A 94 11.39 4.04 5.00
N ILE A 95 10.36 3.69 4.20
CA ILE A 95 10.56 3.23 2.81
C ILE A 95 11.29 4.28 1.98
N ARG A 96 10.84 5.54 2.02
CA ARG A 96 11.44 6.64 1.27
C ARG A 96 12.91 6.88 1.65
N LYS A 97 13.25 6.80 2.94
CA LYS A 97 14.62 6.97 3.43
C LYS A 97 15.53 5.84 2.98
N SER A 98 15.07 4.59 3.09
CA SER A 98 15.83 3.40 2.69
C SER A 98 16.00 3.32 1.17
N SER A 99 14.96 3.57 0.39
CA SER A 99 15.02 3.62 -1.07
C SER A 99 16.04 4.65 -1.56
N LYS A 100 16.04 5.86 -0.99
CA LYS A 100 17.04 6.89 -1.31
C LYS A 100 18.46 6.53 -0.88
N ARG A 101 18.63 5.93 0.30
CA ARG A 101 19.94 5.52 0.83
C ARG A 101 20.63 4.53 -0.09
N HIS A 102 19.89 3.52 -0.55
CA HIS A 102 20.39 2.46 -1.40
C HIS A 102 20.25 2.77 -2.90
N GLN A 103 19.63 3.89 -3.27
CA GLN A 103 19.33 4.28 -4.65
C GLN A 103 18.49 3.23 -5.40
N LEU A 104 17.64 2.50 -4.66
CA LEU A 104 16.74 1.48 -5.16
C LEU A 104 15.34 2.08 -5.37
N PHE A 105 15.05 2.49 -6.60
CA PHE A 105 13.77 3.08 -6.99
C PHE A 105 12.96 2.06 -7.78
N THR A 106 12.03 1.40 -7.10
CA THR A 106 11.17 0.36 -7.67
C THR A 106 9.72 0.81 -7.69
N ASP A 107 8.88 0.12 -8.46
CA ASP A 107 7.44 0.35 -8.46
C ASP A 107 6.83 0.13 -7.06
N ALA A 108 7.37 -0.82 -6.30
CA ALA A 108 6.97 -1.07 -4.92
C ALA A 108 7.31 0.12 -4.01
N SER A 109 8.58 0.56 -4.01
CA SER A 109 9.03 1.69 -3.19
C SER A 109 8.27 2.97 -3.54
N TYR A 110 8.00 3.21 -4.83
CA TYR A 110 7.22 4.36 -5.31
C TYR A 110 5.80 4.39 -4.73
N ARG A 111 5.14 3.22 -4.61
CA ARG A 111 3.80 3.13 -4.03
C ARG A 111 3.82 3.27 -2.52
N TYR A 112 4.67 2.50 -1.84
CA TYR A 112 4.75 2.53 -0.39
C TYR A 112 5.18 3.89 0.17
N GLU A 113 6.11 4.60 -0.48
CA GLU A 113 6.54 5.93 -0.02
C GLU A 113 5.46 7.01 -0.10
N ARG A 114 4.41 6.77 -0.91
CA ARG A 114 3.24 7.65 -1.04
C ARG A 114 2.08 7.23 -0.14
N GLY A 115 2.18 6.06 0.45
CA GLY A 115 1.11 5.43 1.21
C GLY A 115 0.22 4.57 0.33
N VAL A 116 -0.16 3.42 0.84
CA VAL A 116 -1.05 2.45 0.20
C VAL A 116 -2.35 2.33 1.01
N ASP A 117 -3.44 1.93 0.36
CA ASP A 117 -4.74 1.79 1.01
C ASP A 117 -4.71 0.68 2.08
N PRO A 118 -4.84 1.01 3.37
CA PRO A 118 -4.77 0.00 4.43
C PRO A 118 -5.95 -0.99 4.40
N GLU A 119 -7.09 -0.60 3.87
CA GLU A 119 -8.29 -1.46 3.86
C GLU A 119 -8.22 -2.55 2.77
N LYS A 120 -7.30 -2.41 1.81
CA LYS A 120 -7.18 -3.37 0.69
C LYS A 120 -6.12 -4.45 0.88
N VAL A 121 -5.44 -4.53 2.03
CA VAL A 121 -4.39 -5.52 2.31
C VAL A 121 -4.90 -6.95 2.07
N ILE A 122 -5.96 -7.32 2.79
CA ILE A 122 -6.54 -8.66 2.71
C ILE A 122 -7.21 -8.92 1.36
N TYR A 123 -7.85 -7.89 0.78
CA TYR A 123 -8.46 -8.01 -0.55
C TYR A 123 -7.42 -8.35 -1.62
N ALA A 124 -6.31 -7.61 -1.65
CA ALA A 124 -5.25 -7.83 -2.63
C ALA A 124 -4.61 -9.22 -2.48
N LEU A 125 -4.36 -9.65 -1.23
CA LEU A 125 -3.84 -10.99 -0.95
C LEU A 125 -4.77 -12.08 -1.47
N LYS A 126 -6.07 -12.00 -1.15
CA LYS A 126 -7.09 -12.96 -1.61
C LYS A 126 -7.23 -12.95 -3.13
N ARG A 127 -7.16 -11.77 -3.76
CA ARG A 127 -7.23 -11.66 -5.22
C ARG A 127 -6.03 -12.34 -5.89
N ALA A 128 -4.81 -12.11 -5.37
CA ALA A 128 -3.61 -12.78 -5.87
C ALA A 128 -3.70 -14.31 -5.72
N ALA A 129 -4.11 -14.79 -4.56
CA ALA A 129 -4.30 -16.21 -4.31
C ALA A 129 -5.33 -16.84 -5.27
N ASN A 130 -6.45 -16.15 -5.54
CA ASN A 130 -7.46 -16.61 -6.48
C ASN A 130 -6.93 -16.65 -7.92
N LEU A 131 -6.14 -15.66 -8.35
CA LEU A 131 -5.51 -15.68 -9.68
C LEU A 131 -4.55 -16.88 -9.83
N ILE A 132 -3.76 -17.16 -8.79
CA ILE A 132 -2.90 -18.34 -8.76
C ILE A 132 -3.73 -19.63 -8.90
N LYS A 133 -4.88 -19.68 -8.23
CA LYS A 133 -5.78 -20.83 -8.29
C LYS A 133 -6.50 -20.98 -9.63
N GLU A 134 -6.86 -19.87 -10.28
CA GLU A 134 -7.44 -19.88 -11.63
C GLU A 134 -6.49 -20.57 -12.64
N ASP A 135 -5.18 -20.28 -12.52
CA ASP A 135 -4.17 -20.89 -13.39
C ASP A 135 -3.72 -22.29 -12.91
N ASN A 136 -3.85 -22.59 -11.60
CA ASN A 136 -3.56 -23.90 -11.01
C ASN A 136 -4.73 -24.39 -10.16
N PRO A 137 -5.73 -25.03 -10.76
CA PRO A 137 -6.94 -25.48 -10.05
C PRO A 137 -6.65 -26.44 -8.87
N GLU A 138 -5.57 -27.23 -8.95
CA GLU A 138 -5.14 -28.15 -7.88
C GLU A 138 -4.49 -27.43 -6.67
N CYS A 139 -4.23 -26.12 -6.78
CA CYS A 139 -3.63 -25.35 -5.70
C CYS A 139 -4.55 -25.27 -4.49
N ILE A 140 -3.98 -25.51 -3.31
CA ILE A 140 -4.68 -25.37 -2.02
C ILE A 140 -4.30 -24.02 -1.41
N ILE A 141 -5.32 -23.22 -1.13
CA ILE A 141 -5.14 -21.92 -0.43
C ILE A 141 -5.38 -22.15 1.04
N SER A 142 -4.41 -21.78 1.89
CA SER A 142 -4.53 -21.80 3.35
C SER A 142 -5.41 -20.66 3.87
N GLU A 143 -5.66 -20.65 5.17
CA GLU A 143 -6.23 -19.49 5.86
C GLU A 143 -5.26 -18.30 5.81
N VAL A 144 -5.85 -17.10 5.83
CA VAL A 144 -5.08 -15.85 5.89
C VAL A 144 -4.66 -15.60 7.33
N PHE A 145 -3.36 -15.50 7.56
CA PHE A 145 -2.83 -14.97 8.81
C PHE A 145 -2.68 -13.44 8.68
N SER A 146 -3.16 -12.70 9.66
CA SER A 146 -3.09 -11.24 9.67
C SER A 146 -2.63 -10.75 11.04
N GLU A 147 -1.61 -9.92 11.04
CA GLU A 147 -1.18 -9.16 12.21
C GLU A 147 -1.41 -7.67 11.91
N ASP A 148 -2.31 -7.05 12.67
CA ASP A 148 -2.69 -5.65 12.48
C ASP A 148 -2.34 -4.84 13.72
N ASN A 149 -1.34 -3.96 13.56
CA ASN A 149 -0.93 -2.98 14.57
C ASN A 149 -1.33 -1.55 14.19
N LEU A 150 -2.08 -1.38 13.08
CA LEU A 150 -2.44 -0.07 12.55
C LEU A 150 -3.76 0.41 13.15
N LYS A 151 -3.72 1.52 13.87
CA LYS A 151 -4.93 2.23 14.30
C LYS A 151 -5.37 3.17 13.19
N LEU A 152 -6.41 2.76 12.44
CA LEU A 152 -7.02 3.61 11.42
C LEU A 152 -7.89 4.67 12.10
N GLU A 153 -7.47 5.91 12.03
CA GLU A 153 -8.28 7.04 12.49
C GLU A 153 -9.15 7.55 11.34
N LYS A 154 -10.47 7.65 11.60
CA LYS A 154 -11.41 8.25 10.64
C LYS A 154 -11.11 9.74 10.54
N LYS A 155 -10.80 10.21 9.35
CA LYS A 155 -10.57 11.62 9.05
C LYS A 155 -11.93 12.30 8.81
N ASN A 156 -12.55 12.78 9.90
CA ASN A 156 -13.78 13.55 9.82
C ASN A 156 -13.46 15.00 9.45
N ILE A 157 -14.09 15.50 8.39
CA ILE A 157 -13.90 16.86 7.91
C ILE A 157 -15.27 17.52 7.78
N TYR A 158 -15.42 18.72 8.34
CA TYR A 158 -16.61 19.56 8.14
C TYR A 158 -16.34 20.53 6.99
N LEU A 159 -17.14 20.39 5.93
CA LEU A 159 -17.04 21.17 4.69
C LEU A 159 -18.15 22.22 4.69
N ARG A 160 -17.78 23.51 4.75
CA ARG A 160 -18.71 24.62 4.77
C ARG A 160 -19.03 25.10 3.35
N TYR A 161 -20.30 25.28 3.03
CA TYR A 161 -20.72 25.81 1.72
C TYR A 161 -20.16 27.22 1.45
N GLU A 162 -20.20 28.09 2.45
CA GLU A 162 -19.62 29.44 2.35
C GLU A 162 -18.13 29.41 2.02
N LYS A 163 -17.37 28.44 2.58
CA LYS A 163 -15.95 28.31 2.30
C LYS A 163 -15.68 27.89 0.86
N ILE A 164 -16.51 26.99 0.33
CA ILE A 164 -16.43 26.59 -1.08
C ILE A 164 -16.69 27.81 -2.00
N GLU A 165 -17.76 28.56 -1.74
CA GLU A 165 -18.12 29.76 -2.50
C GLU A 165 -17.01 30.82 -2.45
N ASN A 166 -16.43 31.06 -1.27
CA ASN A 166 -15.35 32.04 -1.10
C ASN A 166 -14.06 31.64 -1.86
N VAL A 167 -13.75 30.34 -1.95
CA VAL A 167 -12.55 29.84 -2.64
C VAL A 167 -12.77 29.77 -4.16
N SER A 168 -13.94 29.29 -4.59
CA SER A 168 -14.27 29.12 -6.00
C SER A 168 -14.71 30.39 -6.71
N GLY A 169 -15.16 31.40 -5.93
CA GLY A 169 -15.77 32.62 -6.46
C GLY A 169 -17.18 32.44 -7.00
N GLN A 170 -17.78 31.25 -6.87
CA GLN A 170 -19.12 30.95 -7.37
C GLN A 170 -19.86 29.96 -6.45
N LYS A 171 -21.18 30.03 -6.47
CA LYS A 171 -22.03 29.14 -5.70
C LYS A 171 -22.20 27.80 -6.43
N ILE A 172 -21.74 26.73 -5.84
CA ILE A 172 -21.94 25.38 -6.34
C ILE A 172 -23.14 24.75 -5.60
N ASN A 173 -24.03 24.08 -6.33
CA ASN A 173 -25.20 23.43 -5.76
C ASN A 173 -24.76 22.28 -4.82
N SER A 174 -25.40 22.16 -3.67
CA SER A 174 -25.12 21.12 -2.66
C SER A 174 -25.28 19.69 -3.22
N GLU A 175 -26.22 19.47 -4.15
CA GLU A 175 -26.39 18.18 -4.81
C GLU A 175 -25.18 17.85 -5.68
N THR A 176 -24.66 18.82 -6.44
CA THR A 176 -23.44 18.64 -7.25
C THR A 176 -22.23 18.35 -6.37
N ILE A 177 -22.06 19.09 -5.25
CA ILE A 177 -20.99 18.83 -4.30
C ILE A 177 -21.08 17.40 -3.76
N THR A 178 -22.27 16.97 -3.37
CA THR A 178 -22.52 15.61 -2.84
C THR A 178 -22.21 14.53 -3.90
N GLN A 179 -22.60 14.73 -5.15
CA GLN A 179 -22.29 13.82 -6.25
C GLN A 179 -20.77 13.70 -6.49
N ILE A 180 -20.06 14.83 -6.50
CA ILE A 180 -18.59 14.86 -6.64
C ILE A 180 -17.94 14.12 -5.48
N LEU A 181 -18.31 14.41 -4.23
CA LEU A 181 -17.75 13.75 -3.06
C LEU A 181 -17.97 12.24 -3.10
N ASN A 182 -19.16 11.78 -3.48
CA ASN A 182 -19.44 10.36 -3.62
C ASN A 182 -18.61 9.71 -4.75
N SER A 183 -18.40 10.41 -5.87
CA SER A 183 -17.57 9.92 -6.98
C SER A 183 -16.08 9.79 -6.61
N LEU A 184 -15.65 10.50 -5.56
CA LEU A 184 -14.29 10.47 -5.00
C LEU A 184 -14.20 9.60 -3.74
N ASP A 185 -15.17 8.73 -3.51
CA ASP A 185 -15.25 7.79 -2.37
C ASP A 185 -15.32 8.47 -0.98
N PHE A 186 -15.65 9.76 -0.89
CA PHE A 186 -15.92 10.39 0.40
C PHE A 186 -17.25 9.88 0.97
N LYS A 187 -17.24 9.44 2.21
CA LYS A 187 -18.46 9.04 2.89
C LYS A 187 -19.14 10.27 3.50
N ILE A 188 -20.41 10.51 3.12
CA ILE A 188 -21.23 11.54 3.73
C ILE A 188 -21.71 11.02 5.10
N ASP A 189 -21.36 11.72 6.18
CA ASP A 189 -21.75 11.39 7.56
C ASP A 189 -22.91 12.26 8.06
N GLY A 190 -23.13 13.41 7.44
CA GLY A 190 -24.26 14.28 7.74
C GLY A 190 -24.29 15.51 6.86
N ILE A 191 -25.51 16.00 6.58
CA ILE A 191 -25.75 17.22 5.81
C ILE A 191 -26.50 18.21 6.69
N SER A 192 -26.03 19.44 6.74
CA SER A 192 -26.66 20.56 7.45
C SER A 192 -26.98 21.70 6.47
N LYS A 193 -27.62 22.76 6.99
CA LYS A 193 -27.91 23.97 6.21
C LYS A 193 -26.63 24.69 5.76
N ASP A 194 -25.57 24.60 6.58
CA ASP A 194 -24.37 25.41 6.41
C ASP A 194 -23.18 24.59 5.82
N GLY A 195 -23.33 23.24 5.75
CA GLY A 195 -22.24 22.39 5.28
C GLY A 195 -22.51 20.88 5.37
N ILE A 196 -21.48 20.09 5.08
CA ILE A 196 -21.50 18.64 5.03
C ILE A 196 -20.40 18.08 5.93
N ASN A 197 -20.75 17.12 6.79
CA ASN A 197 -19.76 16.28 7.47
C ASN A 197 -19.39 15.12 6.56
N ILE A 198 -18.11 14.94 6.32
CA ILE A 198 -17.58 13.89 5.47
C ILE A 198 -16.47 13.10 6.17
N ILE A 199 -16.30 11.87 5.76
CA ILE A 199 -15.18 11.03 6.14
C ILE A 199 -14.34 10.80 4.88
N ALA A 200 -13.08 11.24 4.91
CA ALA A 200 -12.16 10.99 3.81
C ALA A 200 -11.77 9.51 3.77
N PRO A 201 -11.65 8.91 2.56
CA PRO A 201 -11.20 7.53 2.44
C PRO A 201 -9.74 7.40 2.93
N ASN A 202 -9.43 6.25 3.55
CA ASN A 202 -8.14 6.04 4.21
C ASN A 202 -6.94 6.04 3.25
N TYR A 203 -7.16 5.75 1.97
CA TYR A 203 -6.11 5.82 0.94
C TYR A 203 -5.75 7.27 0.53
N ARG A 204 -6.57 8.26 0.85
CA ARG A 204 -6.29 9.68 0.61
C ARG A 204 -5.49 10.24 1.78
N HIS A 205 -4.19 9.96 1.78
CA HIS A 205 -3.27 10.44 2.82
C HIS A 205 -3.06 11.95 2.77
N ASP A 206 -3.26 12.53 1.60
CA ASP A 206 -3.12 13.94 1.25
C ASP A 206 -4.29 14.81 1.74
N VAL A 207 -5.48 14.23 1.92
CA VAL A 207 -6.69 14.93 2.33
C VAL A 207 -6.88 14.84 3.85
N SER A 208 -6.74 15.97 4.52
CA SER A 208 -6.91 16.05 5.98
C SER A 208 -7.65 17.31 6.45
N ARG A 209 -7.78 18.32 5.59
CA ARG A 209 -8.38 19.62 5.91
C ARG A 209 -9.50 19.96 4.95
N GLU A 210 -10.37 20.89 5.37
CA GLU A 210 -11.46 21.41 4.53
C GLU A 210 -10.97 21.93 3.17
N ILE A 211 -9.83 22.60 3.13
CA ILE A 211 -9.30 23.16 1.87
C ILE A 211 -8.85 22.07 0.89
N ASP A 212 -8.33 20.97 1.40
CA ASP A 212 -7.90 19.83 0.56
C ASP A 212 -9.13 19.21 -0.15
N VAL A 213 -10.26 19.15 0.56
CA VAL A 213 -11.53 18.67 -0.02
C VAL A 213 -12.10 19.66 -1.06
N ILE A 214 -11.99 20.96 -0.79
CA ILE A 214 -12.42 21.99 -1.74
C ILE A 214 -11.61 21.89 -3.03
N GLU A 215 -10.29 21.69 -2.95
CA GLU A 215 -9.43 21.46 -4.11
C GLU A 215 -9.92 20.29 -4.96
N GLU A 216 -10.24 19.15 -4.31
CA GLU A 216 -10.77 17.97 -5.02
C GLU A 216 -12.11 18.24 -5.71
N ILE A 217 -13.01 18.96 -5.04
CA ILE A 217 -14.30 19.35 -5.64
C ILE A 217 -14.08 20.22 -6.88
N LEU A 218 -13.22 21.23 -6.77
CA LEU A 218 -12.95 22.14 -7.88
C LEU A 218 -12.25 21.46 -9.06
N ARG A 219 -11.38 20.49 -8.77
CA ARG A 219 -10.71 19.70 -9.80
C ARG A 219 -11.67 18.88 -10.66
N VAL A 220 -12.79 18.42 -10.08
CA VAL A 220 -13.83 17.66 -10.80
C VAL A 220 -14.89 18.59 -11.42
N TYR A 221 -15.20 19.67 -10.70
CA TYR A 221 -16.22 20.63 -11.15
C TYR A 221 -15.78 21.43 -12.38
N GLY A 222 -14.49 21.82 -12.46
CA GLY A 222 -13.88 22.54 -13.60
C GLY A 222 -13.78 24.05 -13.38
#